data_12352cef0c4d59f81624554ef6c337cb
#
_entry.id   12352cef0c4d59f81624554ef6c337cb
#
_cell.length_a   1.000
_cell.length_b   1.000
_cell.length_c   1.000
_cell.angle_alpha   90.00
_cell.angle_beta   90.00
_cell.angle_gamma   90.00
#
_symmetry.space_group_name_H-M   'P 1'
#
loop_
_entity.id
_entity.type
_entity.pdbx_description
1 polymer ?
#
loop_
_entity_poly.entity_id
_entity_poly.type
_entity_poly.pdbx_seq_one_letter_code
_entity_poly.pdbx_strand_id
1 'polypeptide(L)'
;MIKVLELYRHPVKSFTSERRDELQVSKGKVEGDRVLAFRFADKGASDDFSWQKKHNFVALVNTPGISRLEMRFDTDSRILSLKLGRELLVSGSIDLEEDRSDLSEAVSKFVSSLEINPLVGHPERLPLNLIGDGRQALFHDSEIGGVTLYSSESLVALQASVGTDVDGRRFRTNVVISGVEAWEELSWTGRLSIGDGEFEIEKTVTRCLATHVNPVDGCRDQEIMKSLIEANEFKLPTFAIRLNPLNVDSIIRVGDVVSTT
;
A
#
# COMPACT_ATOMS: atom_id res chain seq x y z
N MET A 1 -1.88 15.44 -22.88
CA MET A 1 -1.29 16.07 -21.66
C MET A 1 -1.49 15.09 -20.52
N ILE A 2 -0.43 14.67 -19.90
CA ILE A 2 -0.45 13.71 -18.80
C ILE A 2 -0.82 14.42 -17.51
N LYS A 3 -1.75 13.85 -16.73
CA LYS A 3 -2.23 14.45 -15.48
C LYS A 3 -2.42 13.41 -14.38
N VAL A 4 -2.27 13.86 -13.14
CA VAL A 4 -2.65 13.08 -11.96
C VAL A 4 -4.17 12.94 -11.90
N LEU A 5 -4.67 11.71 -11.92
CA LEU A 5 -6.09 11.36 -11.88
C LEU A 5 -6.56 11.06 -10.46
N GLU A 6 -5.78 10.26 -9.72
CA GLU A 6 -6.10 9.86 -8.35
C GLU A 6 -4.84 9.74 -7.51
N LEU A 7 -5.01 9.96 -6.21
CA LEU A 7 -3.95 9.84 -5.22
C LEU A 7 -4.39 8.95 -4.06
N TYR A 8 -3.46 8.11 -3.58
CA TYR A 8 -3.71 7.18 -2.49
C TYR A 8 -2.57 7.20 -1.46
N ARG A 9 -2.96 7.17 -0.19
CA ARG A 9 -2.09 6.93 0.95
C ARG A 9 -2.48 5.59 1.59
N HIS A 10 -1.51 4.89 2.16
CA HIS A 10 -1.71 3.59 2.79
C HIS A 10 -1.10 3.58 4.20
N PRO A 11 -1.73 4.19 5.21
CA PRO A 11 -1.11 4.43 6.51
C PRO A 11 -0.62 3.16 7.21
N VAL A 12 -1.42 2.09 7.13
CA VAL A 12 -1.10 0.81 7.75
C VAL A 12 -0.70 -0.21 6.68
N LYS A 13 0.46 -0.86 6.87
CA LYS A 13 0.95 -1.88 5.93
C LYS A 13 -0.12 -2.92 5.64
N SER A 14 -0.43 -3.13 4.35
CA SER A 14 -1.38 -4.13 3.83
C SER A 14 -2.88 -3.88 4.12
N PHE A 15 -3.23 -2.85 4.86
CA PHE A 15 -4.64 -2.51 5.13
C PHE A 15 -5.17 -1.42 4.17
N THR A 16 -6.25 -0.78 4.53
CA THR A 16 -7.03 0.14 3.69
C THR A 16 -6.19 1.19 2.96
N SER A 17 -6.56 1.44 1.70
CA SER A 17 -6.06 2.59 0.92
C SER A 17 -6.95 3.80 1.20
N GLU A 18 -6.36 4.95 1.48
CA GLU A 18 -7.05 6.22 1.66
C GLU A 18 -6.91 7.07 0.40
N ARG A 19 -8.04 7.44 -0.23
CA ARG A 19 -8.03 8.40 -1.33
C ARG A 19 -7.76 9.80 -0.77
N ARG A 20 -6.91 10.56 -1.47
CA ARG A 20 -6.49 11.91 -1.07
C ARG A 20 -6.59 12.86 -2.27
N ASP A 21 -6.80 14.15 -1.99
CA ASP A 21 -6.75 15.18 -3.02
C ASP A 21 -5.33 15.70 -3.23
N GLU A 22 -4.48 15.54 -2.20
CA GLU A 22 -3.05 15.84 -2.25
C GLU A 22 -2.23 14.84 -1.43
N LEU A 23 -0.95 14.68 -1.81
CA LEU A 23 0.06 13.93 -1.08
C LEU A 23 1.25 14.84 -0.80
N GLN A 24 1.56 15.04 0.46
CA GLN A 24 2.84 15.62 0.87
C GLN A 24 3.93 14.57 0.71
N VAL A 25 5.00 14.93 -0.01
CA VAL A 25 6.21 14.11 -0.15
C VAL A 25 7.33 14.79 0.63
N SER A 26 7.90 14.10 1.60
CA SER A 26 8.97 14.62 2.44
C SER A 26 10.03 13.54 2.65
N LYS A 27 11.29 13.95 2.64
CA LYS A 27 12.44 13.04 2.86
C LYS A 27 12.39 11.76 2.03
N GLY A 28 11.96 11.86 0.77
CA GLY A 28 11.92 10.75 -0.16
C GLY A 28 10.69 9.83 -0.05
N LYS A 29 9.67 10.17 0.74
CA LYS A 29 8.50 9.32 0.99
C LYS A 29 7.21 10.15 1.09
N VAL A 30 6.07 9.51 0.83
CA VAL A 30 4.75 10.12 1.08
C VAL A 30 4.51 10.16 2.59
N GLU A 31 4.15 11.32 3.12
CA GLU A 31 3.85 11.49 4.54
C GLU A 31 2.62 10.68 4.97
N GLY A 32 2.74 10.03 6.10
CA GLY A 32 1.69 9.17 6.64
C GLY A 32 1.46 7.86 5.88
N ASP A 33 2.33 7.52 4.89
CA ASP A 33 2.23 6.30 4.10
C ASP A 33 3.08 5.18 4.71
N ARG A 34 2.49 4.01 5.01
CA ARG A 34 3.14 2.84 5.66
C ARG A 34 3.88 3.20 6.94
N VAL A 35 3.26 4.04 7.75
CA VAL A 35 3.81 4.51 9.05
C VAL A 35 3.47 3.58 10.21
N LEU A 36 2.54 2.63 10.00
CA LEU A 36 2.09 1.63 10.97
C LEU A 36 2.07 0.24 10.34
N ALA A 37 2.25 -0.80 11.16
CA ALA A 37 2.12 -2.20 10.75
C ALA A 37 1.74 -3.09 11.95
N PHE A 38 1.16 -4.27 11.67
CA PHE A 38 0.95 -5.32 12.66
C PHE A 38 1.99 -6.42 12.43
N ARG A 39 2.90 -6.60 13.38
CA ARG A 39 3.99 -7.56 13.34
C ARG A 39 3.69 -8.76 14.25
N PHE A 40 4.17 -9.93 13.84
CA PHE A 40 4.12 -11.13 14.68
C PHE A 40 5.00 -10.96 15.92
N ALA A 41 4.56 -11.45 17.10
CA ALA A 41 5.27 -11.28 18.37
C ALA A 41 6.68 -11.88 18.35
N ASP A 42 6.87 -13.02 17.66
CA ASP A 42 8.17 -13.71 17.52
C ASP A 42 9.16 -13.00 16.57
N LYS A 43 8.80 -11.85 15.98
CA LYS A 43 9.62 -11.14 14.98
C LYS A 43 10.29 -9.86 15.48
N GLY A 44 10.32 -9.65 16.77
CA GLY A 44 11.05 -8.54 17.40
C GLY A 44 10.24 -7.80 18.48
N ALA A 45 10.92 -6.98 19.25
CA ALA A 45 10.33 -6.18 20.32
C ALA A 45 9.40 -5.08 19.75
N SER A 46 8.35 -4.69 20.50
CA SER A 46 7.32 -3.75 20.04
C SER A 46 7.87 -2.36 19.68
N ASP A 47 9.00 -1.97 20.24
CA ASP A 47 9.73 -0.72 20.02
C ASP A 47 10.82 -0.80 18.91
N ASP A 48 11.04 -1.98 18.31
CA ASP A 48 11.94 -2.14 17.17
C ASP A 48 11.23 -1.75 15.88
N PHE A 49 11.55 -0.60 15.33
CA PHE A 49 11.02 -0.07 14.06
C PHE A 49 11.97 -0.26 12.89
N SER A 50 13.00 -1.11 13.02
CA SER A 50 13.89 -1.44 11.90
C SER A 50 13.12 -2.04 10.73
N TRP A 51 13.60 -1.76 9.50
CA TRP A 51 12.98 -2.35 8.31
C TRP A 51 13.10 -3.87 8.33
N GLN A 52 12.01 -4.54 8.00
CA GLN A 52 11.94 -5.99 7.94
C GLN A 52 11.15 -6.45 6.71
N LYS A 53 11.43 -7.70 6.29
CA LYS A 53 10.74 -8.32 5.17
C LYS A 53 9.25 -8.53 5.49
N LYS A 54 8.40 -8.42 4.48
CA LYS A 54 6.92 -8.47 4.61
C LYS A 54 6.36 -9.73 5.28
N HIS A 55 7.08 -10.85 5.28
CA HIS A 55 6.62 -12.08 5.93
C HIS A 55 6.66 -12.04 7.46
N ASN A 56 7.28 -11.02 8.06
CA ASN A 56 7.28 -10.79 9.49
C ASN A 56 6.02 -10.05 9.99
N PHE A 57 5.14 -9.67 9.06
CA PHE A 57 3.94 -8.89 9.32
C PHE A 57 2.69 -9.62 8.86
N VAL A 58 1.55 -9.23 9.44
CA VAL A 58 0.24 -9.49 8.84
C VAL A 58 0.18 -8.73 7.52
N ALA A 59 0.02 -9.46 6.42
CA ALA A 59 0.07 -8.89 5.08
C ALA A 59 -0.91 -9.61 4.13
N LEU A 60 -1.38 -8.92 3.08
CA LEU A 60 -2.31 -9.50 2.08
C LEU A 60 -1.79 -10.79 1.44
N VAL A 61 -0.47 -10.96 1.37
CA VAL A 61 0.15 -12.17 0.80
C VAL A 61 -0.06 -13.40 1.69
N ASN A 62 -0.14 -13.25 3.00
CA ASN A 62 -0.30 -14.35 3.96
C ASN A 62 -1.65 -14.34 4.68
N THR A 63 -2.39 -13.24 4.62
CA THR A 63 -3.66 -13.03 5.31
C THR A 63 -4.60 -12.21 4.41
N PRO A 64 -5.14 -12.79 3.33
CA PRO A 64 -5.90 -12.03 2.33
C PRO A 64 -7.16 -11.38 2.94
N GLY A 65 -7.84 -12.05 3.88
CA GLY A 65 -9.06 -11.55 4.52
C GLY A 65 -8.93 -10.25 5.31
N ILE A 66 -7.69 -9.75 5.57
CA ILE A 66 -7.49 -8.47 6.26
C ILE A 66 -7.98 -7.26 5.46
N SER A 67 -8.16 -7.39 4.14
CA SER A 67 -8.73 -6.30 3.33
C SER A 67 -10.16 -5.93 3.76
N ARG A 68 -10.86 -6.82 4.46
CA ARG A 68 -12.20 -6.57 5.03
C ARG A 68 -12.19 -5.62 6.22
N LEU A 69 -11.04 -5.46 6.90
CA LEU A 69 -10.87 -4.48 7.98
C LEU A 69 -10.56 -3.11 7.36
N GLU A 70 -11.50 -2.19 7.50
CA GLU A 70 -11.27 -0.79 7.18
C GLU A 70 -10.51 -0.13 8.32
N MET A 71 -9.30 0.36 8.01
CA MET A 71 -8.46 1.12 8.94
C MET A 71 -8.35 2.55 8.47
N ARG A 72 -8.55 3.50 9.39
CA ARG A 72 -8.37 4.93 9.17
C ARG A 72 -7.42 5.48 10.23
N PHE A 73 -6.38 6.14 9.77
CA PHE A 73 -5.41 6.79 10.64
C PHE A 73 -5.45 8.31 10.46
N ASP A 74 -5.93 8.99 11.48
CA ASP A 74 -5.87 10.45 11.56
C ASP A 74 -4.50 10.86 12.08
N THR A 75 -3.72 11.54 11.24
CA THR A 75 -2.34 11.94 11.56
C THR A 75 -2.26 13.07 12.58
N ASP A 76 -3.30 13.91 12.67
CA ASP A 76 -3.33 15.07 13.57
C ASP A 76 -3.72 14.64 14.99
N SER A 77 -4.83 13.93 15.14
CA SER A 77 -5.28 13.39 16.41
C SER A 77 -4.54 12.13 16.85
N ARG A 78 -3.83 11.48 15.91
CA ARG A 78 -3.07 10.24 16.10
C ARG A 78 -3.94 9.06 16.52
N ILE A 79 -5.20 9.09 16.06
CA ILE A 79 -6.19 8.06 16.31
C ILE A 79 -6.20 7.05 15.16
N LEU A 80 -6.07 5.77 15.48
CA LEU A 80 -6.32 4.66 14.57
C LEU A 80 -7.68 4.05 14.87
N SER A 81 -8.55 3.96 13.86
CA SER A 81 -9.87 3.35 13.96
C SER A 81 -9.98 2.12 13.06
N LEU A 82 -10.59 1.05 13.57
CA LEU A 82 -10.83 -0.21 12.87
C LEU A 82 -12.31 -0.46 12.76
N LYS A 83 -12.79 -0.75 11.54
CA LYS A 83 -14.19 -1.12 11.26
C LYS A 83 -14.25 -2.43 10.48
N LEU A 84 -15.32 -3.19 10.70
CA LEU A 84 -15.71 -4.32 9.87
C LEU A 84 -17.11 -4.04 9.30
N GLY A 85 -17.18 -3.72 8.03
CA GLY A 85 -18.40 -3.21 7.43
C GLY A 85 -18.82 -1.88 8.09
N ARG A 86 -19.99 -1.87 8.75
CA ARG A 86 -20.51 -0.66 9.45
C ARG A 86 -20.16 -0.62 10.94
N GLU A 87 -19.62 -1.70 11.48
CA GLU A 87 -19.31 -1.83 12.90
C GLU A 87 -17.93 -1.26 13.22
N LEU A 88 -17.86 -0.35 14.20
CA LEU A 88 -16.59 0.09 14.79
C LEU A 88 -16.15 -0.97 15.81
N LEU A 89 -15.04 -1.64 15.53
CA LEU A 89 -14.48 -2.64 16.43
C LEU A 89 -13.68 -2.01 17.56
N VAL A 90 -12.82 -1.05 17.24
CA VAL A 90 -11.97 -0.33 18.19
C VAL A 90 -11.50 0.98 17.58
N SER A 91 -11.22 1.96 18.44
CA SER A 91 -10.57 3.22 18.07
C SER A 91 -9.74 3.69 19.26
N GLY A 92 -8.49 4.09 19.01
CA GLY A 92 -7.58 4.49 20.07
C GLY A 92 -6.38 5.28 19.56
N SER A 93 -5.73 5.97 20.48
CA SER A 93 -4.50 6.73 20.21
C SER A 93 -3.30 5.79 20.09
N ILE A 94 -2.53 5.94 19.01
CA ILE A 94 -1.28 5.19 18.88
C ILE A 94 -0.17 5.65 19.83
N ASP A 95 -0.39 6.72 20.59
CA ASP A 95 0.54 7.24 21.59
C ASP A 95 0.31 6.67 23.01
N LEU A 96 -0.85 6.00 23.24
CA LEU A 96 -1.18 5.37 24.50
C LEU A 96 -0.99 3.85 24.41
N GLU A 97 -0.25 3.28 25.33
CA GLU A 97 0.07 1.84 25.34
C GLU A 97 -1.18 0.97 25.50
N GLU A 98 -2.14 1.38 26.32
CA GLU A 98 -3.42 0.67 26.49
C GLU A 98 -4.20 0.59 25.19
N ASP A 99 -4.34 1.73 24.48
CA ASP A 99 -5.03 1.79 23.19
C ASP A 99 -4.31 0.95 22.12
N ARG A 100 -2.96 0.98 22.09
CA ARG A 100 -2.17 0.11 21.18
C ARG A 100 -2.41 -1.37 21.47
N SER A 101 -2.54 -1.74 22.74
CA SER A 101 -2.86 -3.10 23.14
C SER A 101 -4.25 -3.51 22.67
N ASP A 102 -5.26 -2.66 22.85
CA ASP A 102 -6.64 -2.90 22.40
C ASP A 102 -6.73 -3.04 20.87
N LEU A 103 -6.04 -2.15 20.14
CA LEU A 103 -5.91 -2.23 18.67
C LEU A 103 -5.24 -3.54 18.23
N SER A 104 -4.19 -3.95 18.90
CA SER A 104 -3.45 -5.19 18.65
C SER A 104 -4.31 -6.42 18.94
N GLU A 105 -5.07 -6.41 20.04
CA GLU A 105 -5.99 -7.49 20.41
C GLU A 105 -7.13 -7.62 19.39
N ALA A 106 -7.75 -6.52 18.98
CA ALA A 106 -8.83 -6.54 17.99
C ALA A 106 -8.37 -7.15 16.66
N VAL A 107 -7.19 -6.75 16.16
CA VAL A 107 -6.61 -7.32 14.94
C VAL A 107 -6.22 -8.80 15.14
N SER A 108 -5.67 -9.16 16.31
CA SER A 108 -5.32 -10.55 16.63
C SER A 108 -6.54 -11.46 16.61
N LYS A 109 -7.64 -11.04 17.22
CA LYS A 109 -8.93 -11.76 17.22
C LYS A 109 -9.47 -11.92 15.80
N PHE A 110 -9.48 -10.83 15.02
CA PHE A 110 -9.96 -10.86 13.64
C PHE A 110 -9.12 -11.80 12.77
N VAL A 111 -7.79 -11.68 12.79
CA VAL A 111 -6.89 -12.53 12.01
C VAL A 111 -7.05 -14.00 12.41
N SER A 112 -7.16 -14.30 13.71
CA SER A 112 -7.38 -15.68 14.20
C SER A 112 -8.70 -16.29 13.73
N SER A 113 -9.71 -15.46 13.41
CA SER A 113 -11.01 -15.93 12.90
C SER A 113 -11.02 -16.23 11.40
N LEU A 114 -9.96 -15.83 10.67
CA LEU A 114 -9.89 -16.04 9.22
C LEU A 114 -9.47 -17.48 8.90
N GLU A 115 -10.05 -18.04 7.85
CA GLU A 115 -9.69 -19.37 7.34
C GLU A 115 -8.22 -19.42 6.88
N ILE A 116 -7.78 -18.40 6.15
CA ILE A 116 -6.39 -18.26 5.68
C ILE A 116 -5.68 -17.23 6.57
N ASN A 117 -4.89 -17.73 7.51
CA ASN A 117 -4.09 -16.88 8.38
C ASN A 117 -2.78 -17.59 8.81
N PRO A 118 -1.72 -16.81 9.07
CA PRO A 118 -0.40 -17.34 9.42
C PRO A 118 -0.25 -17.69 10.91
N LEU A 119 -1.32 -17.65 11.72
CA LEU A 119 -1.28 -17.90 13.16
C LEU A 119 -1.56 -19.37 13.49
N VAL A 120 -2.17 -20.12 12.57
CA VAL A 120 -2.47 -21.55 12.76
C VAL A 120 -1.18 -22.34 12.95
N GLY A 121 -1.07 -23.03 14.09
CA GLY A 121 0.13 -23.78 14.46
C GLY A 121 1.31 -22.93 14.95
N HIS A 122 1.11 -21.63 15.14
CA HIS A 122 2.15 -20.65 15.51
C HIS A 122 1.70 -19.77 16.68
N PRO A 123 1.47 -20.32 17.89
CA PRO A 123 1.03 -19.53 19.05
C PRO A 123 2.05 -18.44 19.44
N GLU A 124 3.33 -18.63 19.13
CA GLU A 124 4.41 -17.69 19.38
C GLU A 124 4.28 -16.36 18.58
N ARG A 125 3.41 -16.33 17.58
CA ARG A 125 3.13 -15.11 16.79
C ARG A 125 2.13 -14.17 17.45
N LEU A 126 1.46 -14.61 18.50
CA LEU A 126 0.48 -13.82 19.24
C LEU A 126 1.04 -13.26 20.55
N PRO A 127 0.52 -12.10 21.02
CA PRO A 127 -0.38 -11.21 20.30
C PRO A 127 0.32 -10.54 19.11
N LEU A 128 -0.46 -10.09 18.09
CA LEU A 128 0.09 -9.22 17.06
C LEU A 128 0.45 -7.87 17.69
N ASN A 129 1.59 -7.30 17.31
CA ASN A 129 2.02 -6.01 17.84
C ASN A 129 1.77 -4.90 16.81
N LEU A 130 0.98 -3.89 17.16
CA LEU A 130 0.92 -2.64 16.42
C LEU A 130 2.25 -1.91 16.62
N ILE A 131 3.02 -1.71 15.54
CA ILE A 131 4.32 -1.03 15.57
C ILE A 131 4.32 0.18 14.65
N GLY A 132 5.26 1.08 14.89
CA GLY A 132 5.42 2.34 14.17
C GLY A 132 5.03 3.54 15.01
N ASP A 133 5.61 4.69 14.65
CA ASP A 133 5.39 5.97 15.34
C ASP A 133 4.31 6.84 14.66
N GLY A 134 3.68 6.33 13.58
CA GLY A 134 2.67 7.06 12.82
C GLY A 134 3.20 8.27 12.04
N ARG A 135 4.52 8.45 11.97
CA ARG A 135 5.20 9.56 11.27
C ARG A 135 6.18 9.05 10.23
N GLN A 136 7.07 8.15 10.62
CA GLN A 136 8.10 7.62 9.73
C GLN A 136 7.53 6.51 8.85
N ALA A 137 7.66 6.66 7.53
CA ALA A 137 7.22 5.67 6.54
C ALA A 137 8.24 4.52 6.45
N LEU A 138 8.18 3.57 7.39
CA LEU A 138 9.16 2.50 7.59
C LEU A 138 8.72 1.14 7.03
N PHE A 139 7.41 0.93 6.80
CA PHE A 139 6.86 -0.41 6.53
C PHE A 139 6.59 -0.68 5.04
N HIS A 140 7.35 -0.06 4.15
CA HIS A 140 7.35 -0.39 2.72
C HIS A 140 7.90 -1.80 2.47
N ASP A 141 7.57 -2.42 1.33
CA ASP A 141 8.14 -3.70 0.91
C ASP A 141 9.63 -3.58 0.49
N SER A 142 10.08 -2.36 0.21
CA SER A 142 11.47 -1.97 0.01
C SER A 142 11.92 -1.05 1.13
N GLU A 143 13.15 -1.21 1.61
CA GLU A 143 13.73 -0.37 2.66
C GLU A 143 13.79 1.11 2.26
N ILE A 144 14.08 1.38 0.99
CA ILE A 144 14.15 2.75 0.46
C ILE A 144 12.78 3.42 0.45
N GLY A 145 11.71 2.66 0.23
CA GLY A 145 10.35 3.20 0.04
C GLY A 145 10.18 3.81 -1.35
N GLY A 146 9.77 5.08 -1.42
CA GLY A 146 9.52 5.82 -2.66
C GLY A 146 8.03 6.00 -2.96
N VAL A 147 7.75 6.74 -4.03
CA VAL A 147 6.39 6.98 -4.56
C VAL A 147 6.14 6.01 -5.71
N THR A 148 4.97 5.41 -5.79
CA THR A 148 4.62 4.50 -6.90
C THR A 148 3.56 5.12 -7.80
N LEU A 149 3.69 4.89 -9.12
CA LEU A 149 2.82 5.48 -10.14
C LEU A 149 2.45 4.44 -11.20
N TYR A 150 1.17 4.44 -11.64
CA TYR A 150 0.70 3.73 -12.84
C TYR A 150 -0.30 4.58 -13.63
N SER A 151 -0.55 4.24 -14.91
CA SER A 151 -1.53 4.91 -15.75
C SER A 151 -2.89 4.20 -15.74
N SER A 152 -3.98 4.96 -15.77
CA SER A 152 -5.34 4.41 -15.90
C SER A 152 -5.51 3.58 -17.17
N GLU A 153 -4.80 3.93 -18.23
CA GLU A 153 -4.80 3.21 -19.50
C GLU A 153 -4.18 1.81 -19.35
N SER A 154 -3.11 1.68 -18.58
CA SER A 154 -2.52 0.37 -18.25
C SER A 154 -3.47 -0.49 -17.41
N LEU A 155 -4.24 0.12 -16.51
CA LEU A 155 -5.26 -0.60 -15.75
C LEU A 155 -6.39 -1.10 -16.67
N VAL A 156 -6.85 -0.29 -17.61
CA VAL A 156 -7.86 -0.68 -18.62
C VAL A 156 -7.36 -1.81 -19.51
N ALA A 157 -6.11 -1.76 -19.96
CA ALA A 157 -5.50 -2.83 -20.75
C ALA A 157 -5.39 -4.15 -19.95
N LEU A 158 -5.06 -4.07 -18.65
CA LEU A 158 -5.09 -5.24 -17.77
C LEU A 158 -6.50 -5.82 -17.61
N GLN A 159 -7.52 -4.96 -17.41
CA GLN A 159 -8.92 -5.40 -17.32
C GLN A 159 -9.35 -6.16 -18.58
N ALA A 160 -8.94 -5.71 -19.76
CA ALA A 160 -9.21 -6.42 -21.02
C ALA A 160 -8.56 -7.80 -21.05
N SER A 161 -7.35 -7.96 -20.50
CA SER A 161 -6.66 -9.26 -20.39
C SER A 161 -7.29 -10.18 -19.35
N VAL A 162 -7.74 -9.64 -18.21
CA VAL A 162 -8.42 -10.40 -17.14
C VAL A 162 -9.85 -10.81 -17.57
N GLY A 163 -10.49 -10.00 -18.43
CA GLY A 163 -11.87 -10.18 -18.88
C GLY A 163 -12.94 -9.67 -17.90
N THR A 164 -12.55 -9.01 -16.83
CA THR A 164 -13.43 -8.41 -15.82
C THR A 164 -12.79 -7.14 -15.24
N ASP A 165 -13.58 -6.35 -14.50
CA ASP A 165 -13.08 -5.18 -13.80
C ASP A 165 -11.98 -5.56 -12.79
N VAL A 166 -10.90 -4.79 -12.78
CA VAL A 166 -9.79 -4.91 -11.83
C VAL A 166 -9.75 -3.64 -10.97
N ASP A 167 -9.96 -3.78 -9.69
CA ASP A 167 -9.83 -2.66 -8.76
C ASP A 167 -8.35 -2.24 -8.62
N GLY A 168 -8.03 -1.01 -9.02
CA GLY A 168 -6.66 -0.47 -8.97
C GLY A 168 -6.04 -0.45 -7.56
N ARG A 169 -6.86 -0.46 -6.49
CA ARG A 169 -6.39 -0.53 -5.10
C ARG A 169 -5.63 -1.81 -4.78
N ARG A 170 -5.79 -2.90 -5.57
CA ARG A 170 -4.99 -4.14 -5.46
C ARG A 170 -3.49 -3.87 -5.55
N PHE A 171 -3.10 -2.85 -6.32
CA PHE A 171 -1.69 -2.50 -6.54
C PHE A 171 -1.10 -1.61 -5.45
N ARG A 172 -1.92 -1.01 -4.61
CA ARG A 172 -1.49 -0.15 -3.50
C ARG A 172 -0.50 0.92 -3.94
N THR A 173 -0.78 1.52 -5.08
CA THR A 173 0.03 2.57 -5.70
C THR A 173 -0.40 3.94 -5.18
N ASN A 174 0.53 4.89 -5.12
CA ASN A 174 0.26 6.23 -4.57
C ASN A 174 -0.35 7.19 -5.60
N VAL A 175 0.11 7.13 -6.86
CA VAL A 175 -0.28 8.06 -7.92
C VAL A 175 -0.87 7.28 -9.09
N VAL A 176 -2.05 7.67 -9.53
CA VAL A 176 -2.67 7.23 -10.78
C VAL A 176 -2.66 8.40 -11.74
N ILE A 177 -2.11 8.20 -12.94
CA ILE A 177 -2.10 9.20 -14.00
C ILE A 177 -3.02 8.81 -15.15
N SER A 178 -3.28 9.76 -16.05
CA SER A 178 -3.96 9.53 -17.32
C SER A 178 -3.35 10.38 -18.43
N GLY A 179 -3.64 10.02 -19.68
CA GLY A 179 -3.20 10.77 -20.87
C GLY A 179 -1.93 10.22 -21.52
N VAL A 180 -1.68 8.92 -21.35
CA VAL A 180 -0.59 8.15 -21.98
C VAL A 180 -1.16 6.90 -22.68
N GLU A 181 -0.36 6.25 -23.52
CA GLU A 181 -0.70 4.93 -24.03
C GLU A 181 -0.56 3.86 -22.92
N ALA A 182 -1.31 2.76 -23.05
CA ALA A 182 -1.21 1.65 -22.10
C ALA A 182 0.22 1.11 -22.03
N TRP A 183 0.74 0.93 -20.81
CA TRP A 183 2.09 0.45 -20.49
C TRP A 183 3.23 1.42 -20.81
N GLU A 184 2.93 2.61 -21.32
CA GLU A 184 3.94 3.60 -21.69
C GLU A 184 4.83 3.98 -20.49
N GLU A 185 4.22 4.17 -19.31
CA GLU A 185 4.95 4.51 -18.09
C GLU A 185 6.01 3.47 -17.69
N LEU A 186 5.82 2.21 -18.09
CA LEU A 186 6.79 1.14 -17.79
C LEU A 186 8.10 1.24 -18.59
N SER A 187 8.10 2.03 -19.67
CA SER A 187 9.28 2.28 -20.51
C SER A 187 10.03 3.55 -20.11
N TRP A 188 9.47 4.37 -19.24
CA TRP A 188 10.07 5.64 -18.85
C TRP A 188 11.36 5.44 -18.06
N THR A 189 12.35 6.30 -18.33
CA THR A 189 13.67 6.33 -17.65
C THR A 189 14.08 7.77 -17.40
N GLY A 190 15.08 7.97 -16.53
CA GLY A 190 15.55 9.32 -16.23
C GLY A 190 14.71 10.02 -15.19
N ARG A 191 14.22 11.21 -15.49
CA ARG A 191 13.47 12.05 -14.54
C ARG A 191 12.08 12.36 -15.03
N LEU A 192 11.20 12.67 -14.09
CA LEU A 192 9.88 13.24 -14.35
C LEU A 192 9.55 14.28 -13.29
N SER A 193 8.67 15.22 -13.64
CA SER A 193 8.07 16.16 -12.71
C SER A 193 6.58 15.86 -12.53
N ILE A 194 6.05 16.08 -11.32
CA ILE A 194 4.61 16.04 -10.99
C ILE A 194 4.32 17.27 -10.15
N GLY A 195 3.57 18.24 -10.70
CA GLY A 195 3.35 19.53 -10.05
C GLY A 195 4.68 20.25 -9.82
N ASP A 196 5.03 20.52 -8.56
CA ASP A 196 6.30 21.13 -8.14
C ASP A 196 7.36 20.09 -7.72
N GLY A 197 7.03 18.80 -7.75
CA GLY A 197 7.94 17.73 -7.36
C GLY A 197 8.77 17.19 -8.53
N GLU A 198 10.06 16.98 -8.29
CA GLU A 198 11.01 16.35 -9.19
C GLU A 198 11.31 14.93 -8.69
N PHE A 199 11.32 13.95 -9.60
CA PHE A 199 11.49 12.54 -9.27
C PHE A 199 12.47 11.87 -10.24
N GLU A 200 13.27 10.96 -9.73
CA GLU A 200 14.02 9.99 -10.52
C GLU A 200 13.23 8.70 -10.67
N ILE A 201 13.13 8.20 -11.89
CA ILE A 201 12.50 6.91 -12.18
C ILE A 201 13.49 5.82 -11.79
N GLU A 202 13.21 5.09 -10.71
CA GLU A 202 14.14 4.08 -10.20
C GLU A 202 14.01 2.76 -10.97
N LYS A 203 12.79 2.25 -11.07
CA LYS A 203 12.49 0.98 -11.75
C LYS A 203 11.01 0.70 -11.87
N THR A 204 10.68 -0.28 -12.68
CA THR A 204 9.37 -0.93 -12.70
C THR A 204 9.13 -1.77 -11.44
N VAL A 205 7.87 -1.99 -11.07
CA VAL A 205 7.47 -2.72 -9.85
C VAL A 205 6.92 -4.10 -10.20
N THR A 206 7.65 -5.15 -9.82
CA THR A 206 7.17 -6.53 -9.89
C THR A 206 6.12 -6.79 -8.82
N ARG A 207 5.01 -7.41 -9.22
CA ARG A 207 3.87 -7.69 -8.34
C ARG A 207 3.96 -9.09 -7.72
N CYS A 208 3.24 -9.28 -6.63
CA CYS A 208 3.18 -10.53 -5.90
C CYS A 208 1.74 -10.95 -5.64
N LEU A 209 1.55 -12.12 -5.05
CA LEU A 209 0.24 -12.73 -4.78
C LEU A 209 -0.74 -11.81 -4.00
N ALA A 210 -0.25 -10.76 -3.33
CA ALA A 210 -1.13 -9.78 -2.69
C ALA A 210 -2.08 -9.08 -3.67
N THR A 211 -1.71 -8.94 -4.96
CA THR A 211 -2.57 -8.33 -5.99
C THR A 211 -3.76 -9.19 -6.40
N HIS A 212 -3.73 -10.49 -6.10
CA HIS A 212 -4.88 -11.37 -6.33
C HIS A 212 -6.04 -11.12 -5.36
N VAL A 213 -5.77 -10.44 -4.23
CA VAL A 213 -6.74 -10.20 -3.18
C VAL A 213 -7.71 -9.09 -3.57
N ASN A 214 -9.00 -9.38 -3.53
CA ASN A 214 -10.07 -8.39 -3.68
C ASN A 214 -10.04 -7.42 -2.48
N PRO A 215 -9.95 -6.10 -2.73
CA PRO A 215 -9.87 -5.11 -1.63
C PRO A 215 -11.14 -5.00 -0.78
N VAL A 216 -12.26 -5.57 -1.23
CA VAL A 216 -13.57 -5.47 -0.55
C VAL A 216 -13.82 -6.67 0.35
N ASP A 217 -13.68 -7.89 -0.18
CA ASP A 217 -14.08 -9.12 0.50
C ASP A 217 -12.90 -10.01 0.95
N GLY A 218 -11.68 -9.72 0.51
CA GLY A 218 -10.47 -10.46 0.87
C GLY A 218 -10.29 -11.78 0.14
N CYS A 219 -11.13 -12.10 -0.84
CA CYS A 219 -10.96 -13.29 -1.66
C CYS A 219 -9.82 -13.10 -2.67
N ARG A 220 -9.13 -14.19 -3.02
CA ARG A 220 -8.25 -14.22 -4.19
C ARG A 220 -9.09 -14.63 -5.39
N ASP A 221 -9.70 -13.64 -6.04
CA ASP A 221 -10.70 -13.83 -7.08
C ASP A 221 -10.18 -13.69 -8.51
N GLN A 222 -8.95 -13.20 -8.68
CA GLN A 222 -8.35 -12.95 -10.01
C GLN A 222 -6.87 -13.35 -10.05
N GLU A 223 -6.43 -13.94 -11.18
CA GLU A 223 -5.02 -14.34 -11.41
C GLU A 223 -4.19 -13.18 -11.99
N ILE A 224 -4.17 -12.04 -11.31
CA ILE A 224 -3.55 -10.78 -11.76
C ILE A 224 -2.12 -10.96 -12.26
N MET A 225 -1.29 -11.75 -11.57
CA MET A 225 0.11 -11.91 -11.95
C MET A 225 0.28 -12.57 -13.32
N LYS A 226 -0.56 -13.55 -13.65
CA LYS A 226 -0.55 -14.23 -14.97
C LYS A 226 -1.01 -13.25 -16.04
N SER A 227 -2.13 -12.58 -15.81
CA SER A 227 -2.69 -11.61 -16.77
C SER A 227 -1.74 -10.43 -17.04
N LEU A 228 -0.96 -9.99 -16.06
CA LEU A 228 0.07 -8.95 -16.27
C LEU A 228 1.16 -9.40 -17.24
N ILE A 229 1.66 -10.64 -17.12
CA ILE A 229 2.67 -11.19 -18.03
C ILE A 229 2.12 -11.30 -19.46
N GLU A 230 0.87 -11.71 -19.58
CA GLU A 230 0.20 -11.85 -20.89
C GLU A 230 -0.12 -10.48 -21.53
N ALA A 231 -0.46 -9.46 -20.70
CA ALA A 231 -0.91 -8.16 -21.20
C ALA A 231 0.21 -7.22 -21.62
N ASN A 232 1.37 -7.26 -20.96
CA ASN A 232 2.44 -6.29 -21.18
C ASN A 232 3.79 -6.90 -21.63
N GLU A 233 3.80 -8.20 -21.91
CA GLU A 233 4.95 -8.93 -22.44
C GLU A 233 6.22 -8.91 -21.56
N PHE A 234 6.15 -8.43 -20.33
CA PHE A 234 7.26 -8.53 -19.38
C PHE A 234 7.43 -9.97 -18.91
N LYS A 235 8.68 -10.39 -18.67
CA LYS A 235 8.99 -11.73 -18.14
C LYS A 235 8.47 -11.96 -16.72
N LEU A 236 8.26 -10.88 -15.97
CA LEU A 236 7.75 -10.88 -14.59
C LEU A 236 6.43 -10.10 -14.53
N PRO A 237 5.53 -10.41 -13.60
CA PRO A 237 4.28 -9.68 -13.44
C PRO A 237 4.57 -8.22 -13.02
N THR A 238 4.65 -7.34 -13.98
CA THR A 238 5.09 -5.95 -13.82
C THR A 238 3.91 -5.00 -13.95
N PHE A 239 3.77 -4.07 -12.99
CA PHE A 239 2.74 -3.02 -13.01
C PHE A 239 3.18 -1.85 -12.13
N ALA A 240 3.12 -0.64 -12.67
CA ALA A 240 3.63 0.60 -12.08
C ALA A 240 5.16 0.76 -12.09
N ILE A 241 5.58 1.99 -11.90
CA ILE A 241 6.97 2.39 -11.67
C ILE A 241 7.14 2.92 -10.24
N ARG A 242 8.37 2.88 -9.76
CA ARG A 242 8.78 3.51 -8.51
C ARG A 242 9.63 4.74 -8.79
N LEU A 243 9.31 5.80 -8.06
CA LEU A 243 9.89 7.11 -8.16
C LEU A 243 10.63 7.44 -6.86
N ASN A 244 11.85 7.96 -6.97
CA ASN A 244 12.60 8.51 -5.86
C ASN A 244 12.50 10.04 -5.93
N PRO A 245 11.88 10.71 -4.94
CA PRO A 245 11.83 12.15 -4.89
C PRO A 245 13.24 12.77 -4.83
N LEU A 246 13.48 13.81 -5.63
CA LEU A 246 14.74 14.54 -5.66
C LEU A 246 14.67 15.82 -4.80
N ASN A 247 13.47 16.39 -4.63
CA ASN A 247 13.23 17.49 -3.70
C ASN A 247 13.16 16.97 -2.25
N VAL A 248 13.53 17.83 -1.31
CA VAL A 248 13.38 17.52 0.13
C VAL A 248 11.90 17.44 0.47
N ASP A 249 11.11 18.41 0.00
CA ASP A 249 9.68 18.48 0.19
C ASP A 249 8.98 18.89 -1.10
N SER A 250 7.83 18.31 -1.40
CA SER A 250 6.95 18.65 -2.52
C SER A 250 5.52 18.20 -2.24
N ILE A 251 4.57 18.74 -2.99
CA ILE A 251 3.16 18.35 -2.88
C ILE A 251 2.68 17.88 -4.27
N ILE A 252 2.07 16.71 -4.32
CA ILE A 252 1.39 16.19 -5.50
C ILE A 252 -0.11 16.39 -5.30
N ARG A 253 -0.80 16.98 -6.30
CA ARG A 253 -2.26 17.19 -6.26
C ARG A 253 -2.96 16.50 -7.42
N VAL A 254 -4.21 16.15 -7.21
CA VAL A 254 -5.09 15.71 -8.31
C VAL A 254 -5.18 16.83 -9.33
N GLY A 255 -4.98 16.52 -10.61
CA GLY A 255 -4.93 17.47 -11.72
C GLY A 255 -3.56 18.00 -12.07
N ASP A 256 -2.53 17.77 -11.26
CA ASP A 256 -1.16 18.18 -11.58
C ASP A 256 -0.68 17.58 -12.91
N VAL A 257 0.09 18.38 -13.65
CA VAL A 257 0.71 17.94 -14.90
C VAL A 257 1.91 17.07 -14.61
N VAL A 258 2.05 15.99 -15.36
CA VAL A 258 3.23 15.11 -15.35
C VAL A 258 4.04 15.35 -16.63
N SER A 259 5.34 15.56 -16.50
CA SER A 259 6.26 15.75 -17.62
C SER A 259 7.48 14.86 -17.46
N THR A 260 7.81 14.08 -18.49
CA THR A 260 9.05 13.30 -18.59
C THR A 260 10.13 14.13 -19.27
N THR A 261 11.36 14.06 -18.78
CA THR A 261 12.54 14.80 -19.35
C THR A 261 13.57 13.82 -19.89
#